data_f7067098f736d5414b69d07de7d6e188
#
_entry.id   f7067098f736d5414b69d07de7d6e188
#
_cell.length_a   1.000
_cell.length_b   1.000
_cell.length_c   1.000
_cell.angle_alpha   90.00
_cell.angle_beta   90.00
_cell.angle_gamma   90.00
#
_symmetry.space_group_name_H-M   'P 1'
#
loop_
_entity.id
_entity.type
_entity.pdbx_description
1 polymer ?
#
loop_
_entity_poly.entity_id
_entity_poly.type
_entity_poly.pdbx_seq_one_letter_code
_entity_poly.pdbx_strand_id
1 'polypeptide(L)'
;MTAADAGPDARAARIDAALALTARGLVTYGAVSLVVAALALAATVVVAMRLDASSHRLLDRVAQVSATLDRTAAAIDQSVAGIGRIGTTVDTLGPTLERTTTSLRSGSATLSQLAATADRLSILGSRPFASLAASLTSTAMELEGLATSVEGNAATLDGSKAAIDRVATALPPVAVSLRTLRTDLEPDVRDLVEDVSRIVPLAGIAFTLWLGLPGVGALLLGRRLRAGLRG
;
A
#
# COMPACT_ATOMS: atom_id res chain seq x y z
N MET A 1 42.10 22.09 -72.14
CA MET A 1 43.27 21.66 -71.38
C MET A 1 42.82 20.51 -70.45
N THR A 2 43.06 19.30 -70.89
CA THR A 2 42.62 18.05 -70.31
C THR A 2 43.56 17.69 -69.13
N ALA A 3 43.01 17.29 -68.00
CA ALA A 3 43.68 16.95 -66.75
C ALA A 3 44.61 15.70 -66.78
N ALA A 4 45.09 15.34 -67.98
CA ALA A 4 45.80 14.07 -68.19
C ALA A 4 47.36 14.21 -68.19
N ASP A 5 47.92 15.39 -67.97
CA ASP A 5 49.37 15.63 -68.14
C ASP A 5 50.07 16.04 -66.81
N ALA A 6 49.56 15.60 -65.69
CA ALA A 6 50.29 15.75 -64.43
C ALA A 6 51.30 14.58 -64.35
N GLY A 7 52.61 14.91 -64.45
CA GLY A 7 53.69 13.93 -64.35
C GLY A 7 53.61 13.06 -63.05
N PRO A 8 54.29 11.90 -63.02
CA PRO A 8 54.22 10.96 -61.94
C PRO A 8 54.50 11.59 -60.56
N ASP A 9 55.39 12.58 -60.47
CA ASP A 9 55.71 13.30 -59.25
C ASP A 9 54.57 14.18 -58.68
N ALA A 10 53.74 14.77 -59.60
CA ALA A 10 52.59 15.57 -59.16
C ALA A 10 51.41 14.67 -58.67
N ARG A 11 51.35 13.43 -59.15
CA ARG A 11 50.37 12.44 -58.66
C ARG A 11 50.80 11.92 -57.28
N ALA A 12 52.08 11.62 -57.09
CA ALA A 12 52.62 11.18 -55.80
C ALA A 12 52.42 12.26 -54.74
N ALA A 13 52.70 13.51 -55.02
CA ALA A 13 52.50 14.63 -54.11
C ALA A 13 51.01 14.85 -53.70
N ARG A 14 50.07 14.60 -54.61
CA ARG A 14 48.61 14.66 -54.31
C ARG A 14 48.17 13.50 -53.44
N ILE A 15 48.70 12.31 -53.64
CA ILE A 15 48.42 11.13 -52.84
C ILE A 15 48.96 11.34 -51.40
N ASP A 16 50.17 11.83 -51.27
CA ASP A 16 50.79 12.11 -49.96
C ASP A 16 50.04 13.22 -49.19
N ALA A 17 49.59 14.26 -49.84
CA ALA A 17 48.75 15.30 -49.26
C ALA A 17 47.38 14.77 -48.82
N ALA A 18 46.75 13.91 -49.61
CA ALA A 18 45.49 13.27 -49.26
C ALA A 18 45.65 12.31 -48.07
N LEU A 19 46.72 11.50 -48.05
CA LEU A 19 47.06 10.61 -46.94
C LEU A 19 47.35 11.38 -45.63
N ALA A 20 48.04 12.52 -45.74
CA ALA A 20 48.33 13.38 -44.58
C ALA A 20 47.03 14.02 -44.00
N LEU A 21 46.10 14.42 -44.88
CA LEU A 21 44.77 14.93 -44.46
C LEU A 21 43.92 13.86 -43.81
N THR A 22 43.84 12.67 -44.41
CA THR A 22 43.10 11.53 -43.82
C THR A 22 43.70 11.06 -42.50
N ALA A 23 45.03 11.01 -42.36
CA ALA A 23 45.73 10.69 -41.12
C ALA A 23 45.45 11.72 -40.01
N ARG A 24 45.39 13.03 -40.35
CA ARG A 24 44.97 14.07 -39.38
C ARG A 24 43.50 13.90 -38.98
N GLY A 25 42.60 13.66 -39.92
CA GLY A 25 41.19 13.44 -39.65
C GLY A 25 40.91 12.23 -38.74
N LEU A 26 41.62 11.10 -38.99
CA LEU A 26 41.53 9.89 -38.14
C LEU A 26 42.05 10.13 -36.73
N VAL A 27 43.12 10.88 -36.53
CA VAL A 27 43.65 11.20 -35.19
C VAL A 27 42.70 12.13 -34.44
N THR A 28 42.16 13.16 -35.10
CA THR A 28 41.17 14.06 -34.42
C THR A 28 39.89 13.33 -34.09
N TYR A 29 39.36 12.52 -35.00
CA TYR A 29 38.17 11.68 -34.74
C TYR A 29 38.41 10.72 -33.58
N GLY A 30 39.56 10.03 -33.56
CA GLY A 30 39.92 9.12 -32.49
C GLY A 30 40.06 9.82 -31.13
N ALA A 31 40.66 11.02 -31.10
CA ALA A 31 40.79 11.79 -29.86
C ALA A 31 39.42 12.28 -29.35
N VAL A 32 38.54 12.78 -30.21
CA VAL A 32 37.18 13.20 -29.85
C VAL A 32 36.36 12.01 -29.35
N SER A 33 36.42 10.87 -30.05
CA SER A 33 35.71 9.65 -29.67
C SER A 33 36.16 9.15 -28.29
N LEU A 34 37.45 9.22 -27.95
CA LEU A 34 37.95 8.83 -26.63
C LEU A 34 37.48 9.80 -25.53
N VAL A 35 37.45 11.11 -25.80
CA VAL A 35 36.92 12.10 -24.85
C VAL A 35 35.43 11.83 -24.58
N VAL A 36 34.64 11.58 -25.63
CA VAL A 36 33.22 11.25 -25.48
C VAL A 36 33.03 9.94 -24.73
N ALA A 37 33.84 8.92 -25.00
CA ALA A 37 33.80 7.66 -24.26
C ALA A 37 34.16 7.84 -22.77
N ALA A 38 35.16 8.67 -22.46
CA ALA A 38 35.54 9.00 -21.07
C ALA A 38 34.43 9.77 -20.35
N LEU A 39 33.76 10.71 -21.01
CA LEU A 39 32.60 11.41 -20.45
C LEU A 39 31.40 10.47 -20.24
N ALA A 40 31.14 9.56 -21.18
CA ALA A 40 30.11 8.55 -21.04
C ALA A 40 30.38 7.62 -19.85
N LEU A 41 31.65 7.20 -19.67
CA LEU A 41 32.03 6.39 -18.51
C LEU A 41 31.83 7.15 -17.19
N ALA A 42 32.26 8.41 -17.11
CA ALA A 42 32.07 9.25 -15.93
C ALA A 42 30.58 9.44 -15.62
N ALA A 43 29.74 9.68 -16.64
CA ALA A 43 28.30 9.79 -16.48
C ALA A 43 27.69 8.47 -15.95
N THR A 44 28.12 7.31 -16.49
CA THR A 44 27.68 5.99 -16.01
C THR A 44 28.02 5.76 -14.54
N VAL A 45 29.23 6.13 -14.11
CA VAL A 45 29.63 6.02 -12.69
C VAL A 45 28.76 6.91 -11.80
N VAL A 46 28.52 8.16 -12.21
CA VAL A 46 27.67 9.09 -11.44
C VAL A 46 26.23 8.56 -11.34
N VAL A 47 25.67 8.03 -12.43
CA VAL A 47 24.35 7.42 -12.46
C VAL A 47 24.30 6.19 -11.54
N ALA A 48 25.31 5.32 -11.61
CA ALA A 48 25.39 4.14 -10.75
C ALA A 48 25.44 4.52 -9.26
N MET A 49 26.25 5.51 -8.87
CA MET A 49 26.31 5.99 -7.48
C MET A 49 24.97 6.60 -7.01
N ARG A 50 24.31 7.36 -7.87
CA ARG A 50 22.98 7.92 -7.53
C ARG A 50 21.91 6.85 -7.44
N LEU A 51 21.98 5.83 -8.29
CA LEU A 51 21.07 4.70 -8.27
C LEU A 51 21.21 3.92 -6.97
N ASP A 52 22.43 3.62 -6.55
CA ASP A 52 22.72 2.92 -5.30
C ASP A 52 22.15 3.66 -4.09
N ALA A 53 22.40 4.98 -3.99
CA ALA A 53 21.84 5.81 -2.92
C ALA A 53 20.31 5.89 -2.92
N SER A 54 19.67 5.84 -4.10
CA SER A 54 18.20 5.83 -4.21
C SER A 54 17.61 4.46 -3.91
N SER A 55 18.32 3.39 -4.25
CA SER A 55 17.93 1.99 -3.97
C SER A 55 17.85 1.74 -2.47
N HIS A 56 18.84 2.16 -1.70
CA HIS A 56 18.80 2.07 -0.23
C HIS A 56 17.59 2.80 0.36
N ARG A 57 17.32 4.03 -0.11
CA ARG A 57 16.14 4.78 0.36
C ARG A 57 14.81 4.12 0.00
N LEU A 58 14.74 3.45 -1.15
CA LEU A 58 13.55 2.68 -1.55
C LEU A 58 13.35 1.48 -0.64
N LEU A 59 14.41 0.71 -0.38
CA LEU A 59 14.35 -0.44 0.53
C LEU A 59 13.95 -0.03 1.95
N ASP A 60 14.50 1.08 2.46
CA ASP A 60 14.11 1.62 3.77
C ASP A 60 12.63 2.01 3.81
N ARG A 61 12.12 2.64 2.75
CA ARG A 61 10.70 2.99 2.65
C ARG A 61 9.80 1.76 2.56
N VAL A 62 10.21 0.75 1.80
CA VAL A 62 9.48 -0.53 1.72
C VAL A 62 9.44 -1.21 3.09
N ALA A 63 10.57 -1.26 3.80
CA ALA A 63 10.61 -1.79 5.16
C ALA A 63 9.67 -1.03 6.12
N GLN A 64 9.61 0.31 6.00
CA GLN A 64 8.70 1.13 6.79
C GLN A 64 7.21 0.87 6.44
N VAL A 65 6.90 0.72 5.15
CA VAL A 65 5.54 0.36 4.69
C VAL A 65 5.18 -1.04 5.19
N SER A 66 6.06 -2.02 5.04
CA SER A 66 5.86 -3.38 5.54
C SER A 66 5.58 -3.41 7.05
N ALA A 67 6.35 -2.66 7.84
CA ALA A 67 6.11 -2.53 9.28
C ALA A 67 4.77 -1.86 9.60
N THR A 68 4.33 -0.92 8.77
CA THR A 68 3.01 -0.27 8.94
C THR A 68 1.88 -1.23 8.60
N LEU A 69 2.01 -2.01 7.52
CA LEU A 69 1.05 -3.05 7.16
C LEU A 69 0.89 -4.10 8.26
N ASP A 70 2.01 -4.54 8.87
CA ASP A 70 1.96 -5.47 10.01
C ASP A 70 1.22 -4.90 11.21
N ARG A 71 1.54 -3.66 11.59
CA ARG A 71 0.86 -2.99 12.71
C ARG A 71 -0.63 -2.82 12.43
N THR A 72 -0.99 -2.50 11.19
CA THR A 72 -2.39 -2.36 10.78
C THR A 72 -3.10 -3.71 10.83
N ALA A 73 -2.49 -4.77 10.32
CA ALA A 73 -3.06 -6.12 10.40
C ALA A 73 -3.23 -6.58 11.86
N ALA A 74 -2.26 -6.33 12.72
CA ALA A 74 -2.35 -6.63 14.16
C ALA A 74 -3.45 -5.81 14.86
N ALA A 75 -3.62 -4.53 14.51
CA ALA A 75 -4.69 -3.69 15.02
C ALA A 75 -6.07 -4.19 14.59
N ILE A 76 -6.19 -4.69 13.36
CA ILE A 76 -7.42 -5.34 12.87
C ILE A 76 -7.72 -6.60 13.67
N ASP A 77 -6.74 -7.48 13.90
CA ASP A 77 -6.92 -8.69 14.70
C ASP A 77 -7.37 -8.36 16.12
N GLN A 78 -6.77 -7.34 16.74
CA GLN A 78 -7.17 -6.86 18.06
C GLN A 78 -8.59 -6.30 18.05
N SER A 79 -8.98 -5.61 16.99
CA SER A 79 -10.34 -5.09 16.79
C SER A 79 -11.35 -6.23 16.65
N VAL A 80 -11.03 -7.27 15.89
CA VAL A 80 -11.85 -8.47 15.74
C VAL A 80 -12.05 -9.15 17.11
N ALA A 81 -11.00 -9.30 17.88
CA ALA A 81 -11.09 -9.86 19.24
C ALA A 81 -11.92 -8.98 20.19
N GLY A 82 -11.86 -7.64 20.04
CA GLY A 82 -12.70 -6.69 20.76
C GLY A 82 -14.17 -6.81 20.37
N ILE A 83 -14.45 -6.88 19.09
CA ILE A 83 -15.79 -7.06 18.53
C ILE A 83 -16.39 -8.40 19.01
N GLY A 84 -15.60 -9.48 19.03
CA GLY A 84 -16.04 -10.76 19.54
C GLY A 84 -16.46 -10.71 21.02
N ARG A 85 -15.74 -9.95 21.85
CA ARG A 85 -16.12 -9.73 23.26
C ARG A 85 -17.40 -8.91 23.39
N ILE A 86 -17.61 -7.91 22.53
CA ILE A 86 -18.86 -7.16 22.50
C ILE A 86 -20.02 -8.07 22.09
N GLY A 87 -19.81 -8.93 21.06
CA GLY A 87 -20.80 -9.93 20.63
C GLY A 87 -21.24 -10.84 21.77
N THR A 88 -20.30 -11.40 22.52
CA THR A 88 -20.63 -12.22 23.72
C THR A 88 -21.38 -11.44 24.80
N THR A 89 -21.07 -10.17 25.00
CA THR A 89 -21.82 -9.31 25.94
C THR A 89 -23.27 -9.12 25.48
N VAL A 90 -23.46 -8.84 24.18
CA VAL A 90 -24.79 -8.71 23.58
C VAL A 90 -25.59 -10.02 23.72
N ASP A 91 -24.96 -11.17 23.49
CA ASP A 91 -25.58 -12.49 23.65
C ASP A 91 -26.05 -12.75 25.08
N THR A 92 -25.35 -12.24 26.09
CA THR A 92 -25.75 -12.40 27.51
C THR A 92 -26.83 -11.39 27.93
N LEU A 93 -26.89 -10.23 27.28
CA LEU A 93 -27.91 -9.19 27.56
C LEU A 93 -29.30 -9.57 27.06
N GLY A 94 -29.41 -10.21 25.89
CA GLY A 94 -30.68 -10.61 25.30
C GLY A 94 -31.58 -11.41 26.28
N PRO A 95 -31.12 -12.56 26.80
CA PRO A 95 -31.88 -13.35 27.78
C PRO A 95 -32.19 -12.58 29.06
N THR A 96 -31.34 -11.62 29.46
CA THR A 96 -31.57 -10.81 30.66
C THR A 96 -32.73 -9.83 30.43
N LEU A 97 -32.75 -9.16 29.27
CA LEU A 97 -33.85 -8.26 28.91
C LEU A 97 -35.17 -9.01 28.77
N GLU A 98 -35.15 -10.18 28.17
CA GLU A 98 -36.35 -11.05 28.04
C GLU A 98 -36.91 -11.43 29.41
N ARG A 99 -36.04 -11.87 30.36
CA ARG A 99 -36.45 -12.15 31.75
C ARG A 99 -37.02 -10.91 32.45
N THR A 100 -36.37 -9.75 32.22
CA THR A 100 -36.83 -8.48 32.79
C THR A 100 -38.21 -8.12 32.27
N THR A 101 -38.43 -8.22 30.96
CA THR A 101 -39.73 -7.98 30.30
C THR A 101 -40.80 -8.90 30.89
N THR A 102 -40.50 -10.21 31.03
CA THR A 102 -41.40 -11.19 31.64
C THR A 102 -41.75 -10.86 33.09
N SER A 103 -40.75 -10.45 33.89
CA SER A 103 -40.95 -10.04 35.25
C SER A 103 -41.78 -8.78 35.38
N LEU A 104 -41.58 -7.78 34.54
CA LEU A 104 -42.36 -6.53 34.50
C LEU A 104 -43.80 -6.81 34.13
N ARG A 105 -44.07 -7.62 33.12
CA ARG A 105 -45.44 -8.02 32.69
C ARG A 105 -46.14 -8.83 33.82
N SER A 106 -45.45 -9.74 34.47
CA SER A 106 -45.99 -10.48 35.58
C SER A 106 -46.33 -9.58 36.76
N GLY A 107 -45.43 -8.60 37.07
CA GLY A 107 -45.71 -7.58 38.08
C GLY A 107 -46.90 -6.70 37.76
N SER A 108 -47.00 -6.23 36.49
CA SER A 108 -48.13 -5.46 35.98
C SER A 108 -49.45 -6.23 36.13
N ALA A 109 -49.47 -7.50 35.73
CA ALA A 109 -50.62 -8.36 35.85
C ALA A 109 -51.05 -8.56 37.33
N THR A 110 -50.07 -8.79 38.22
CA THR A 110 -50.33 -8.95 39.67
C THR A 110 -50.92 -7.65 40.28
N LEU A 111 -50.36 -6.48 39.93
CA LEU A 111 -50.87 -5.21 40.40
C LEU A 111 -52.26 -4.93 39.87
N SER A 112 -52.52 -5.23 38.59
CA SER A 112 -53.88 -5.11 37.98
C SER A 112 -54.91 -6.00 38.70
N GLN A 113 -54.51 -7.23 39.09
CA GLN A 113 -55.35 -8.13 39.81
C GLN A 113 -55.64 -7.64 41.24
N LEU A 114 -54.63 -7.09 41.91
CA LEU A 114 -54.76 -6.47 43.23
C LEU A 114 -55.67 -5.23 43.17
N ALA A 115 -55.51 -4.37 42.13
CA ALA A 115 -56.34 -3.22 41.90
C ALA A 115 -57.80 -3.59 41.70
N ALA A 116 -58.08 -4.63 40.89
CA ALA A 116 -59.43 -5.17 40.68
C ALA A 116 -60.04 -5.73 42.00
N THR A 117 -59.21 -6.33 42.82
CA THR A 117 -59.65 -6.87 44.12
C THR A 117 -59.97 -5.73 45.10
N ALA A 118 -59.11 -4.72 45.19
CA ALA A 118 -59.31 -3.53 45.99
C ALA A 118 -60.57 -2.74 45.61
N ASP A 119 -60.85 -2.61 44.32
CA ASP A 119 -62.04 -1.93 43.79
C ASP A 119 -63.34 -2.64 44.12
N ARG A 120 -63.30 -3.98 44.22
CA ARG A 120 -64.49 -4.80 44.61
C ARG A 120 -64.77 -4.79 46.11
N LEU A 121 -63.82 -4.37 46.94
CA LEU A 121 -64.02 -4.32 48.38
C LEU A 121 -64.86 -3.07 48.69
N SER A 122 -66.16 -3.30 48.98
CA SER A 122 -67.07 -2.26 49.50
C SER A 122 -67.45 -2.58 50.95
N ILE A 123 -67.43 -1.55 51.80
CA ILE A 123 -67.79 -1.67 53.23
C ILE A 123 -68.94 -0.65 53.47
N LEU A 124 -70.13 -1.15 53.78
CA LEU A 124 -71.30 -0.34 54.05
C LEU A 124 -71.67 0.65 52.93
N GLY A 125 -71.49 0.25 51.66
CA GLY A 125 -71.76 1.08 50.49
C GLY A 125 -70.70 2.11 50.13
N SER A 126 -69.63 2.21 50.90
CA SER A 126 -68.42 3.03 50.57
C SER A 126 -67.32 2.17 49.96
N ARG A 127 -66.48 2.78 49.07
CA ARG A 127 -65.29 2.15 48.49
C ARG A 127 -64.00 2.75 49.08
N PRO A 128 -63.63 2.33 50.28
CA PRO A 128 -62.52 2.95 51.00
C PRO A 128 -61.17 2.71 50.32
N PHE A 129 -61.07 1.74 49.41
CA PHE A 129 -59.83 1.39 48.68
C PHE A 129 -59.78 1.86 47.22
N ALA A 130 -60.72 2.73 46.79
CA ALA A 130 -60.79 3.22 45.43
C ALA A 130 -59.51 3.98 44.99
N SER A 131 -58.95 4.80 45.91
CA SER A 131 -57.70 5.51 45.64
C SER A 131 -56.50 4.56 45.53
N LEU A 132 -56.45 3.52 46.32
CA LEU A 132 -55.45 2.45 46.24
C LEU A 132 -55.55 1.67 44.95
N ALA A 133 -56.77 1.31 44.55
CA ALA A 133 -57.01 0.65 43.25
C ALA A 133 -56.57 1.48 42.07
N ALA A 134 -56.86 2.80 42.07
CA ALA A 134 -56.38 3.72 41.08
C ALA A 134 -54.84 3.80 40.99
N SER A 135 -54.18 3.92 42.17
CA SER A 135 -52.72 3.95 42.27
C SER A 135 -52.09 2.64 41.76
N LEU A 136 -52.65 1.48 42.14
CA LEU A 136 -52.14 0.16 41.66
C LEU A 136 -52.32 0.03 40.17
N THR A 137 -53.44 0.51 39.58
CA THR A 137 -53.67 0.52 38.14
C THR A 137 -52.67 1.40 37.40
N SER A 138 -52.37 2.60 37.94
CA SER A 138 -51.36 3.49 37.37
C SER A 138 -49.97 2.84 37.37
N THR A 139 -49.56 2.21 38.48
CA THR A 139 -48.26 1.51 38.59
C THR A 139 -48.22 0.32 37.63
N ALA A 140 -49.34 -0.41 37.46
CA ALA A 140 -49.43 -1.50 36.53
C ALA A 140 -49.19 -1.04 35.07
N MET A 141 -49.79 0.10 34.67
CA MET A 141 -49.59 0.69 33.33
C MET A 141 -48.16 1.19 33.16
N GLU A 142 -47.51 1.75 34.21
CA GLU A 142 -46.12 2.15 34.15
C GLU A 142 -45.19 0.92 33.97
N LEU A 143 -45.43 -0.17 34.66
CA LEU A 143 -44.67 -1.42 34.47
C LEU A 143 -44.83 -1.99 33.06
N GLU A 144 -46.05 -1.93 32.47
CA GLU A 144 -46.30 -2.36 31.10
C GLU A 144 -45.56 -1.45 30.09
N GLY A 145 -45.54 -0.15 30.31
CA GLY A 145 -44.77 0.80 29.53
C GLY A 145 -43.28 0.51 29.60
N LEU A 146 -42.75 0.20 30.82
CA LEU A 146 -41.36 -0.23 30.96
C LEU A 146 -41.06 -1.55 30.25
N ALA A 147 -41.98 -2.54 30.34
CA ALA A 147 -41.82 -3.80 29.63
C ALA A 147 -41.71 -3.61 28.11
N THR A 148 -42.56 -2.76 27.54
CA THR A 148 -42.55 -2.40 26.12
C THR A 148 -41.24 -1.69 25.72
N SER A 149 -40.76 -0.80 26.58
CA SER A 149 -39.47 -0.12 26.36
C SER A 149 -38.27 -1.09 26.36
N VAL A 150 -38.27 -2.03 27.32
CA VAL A 150 -37.23 -3.07 27.42
C VAL A 150 -37.26 -4.00 26.20
N GLU A 151 -38.43 -4.34 25.72
CA GLU A 151 -38.60 -5.14 24.50
C GLU A 151 -38.09 -4.41 23.24
N GLY A 152 -38.36 -3.11 23.12
CA GLY A 152 -37.80 -2.26 22.07
C GLY A 152 -36.26 -2.20 22.12
N ASN A 153 -35.70 -2.15 23.32
CA ASN A 153 -34.24 -2.20 23.51
C ASN A 153 -33.67 -3.57 23.10
N ALA A 154 -34.35 -4.67 23.40
CA ALA A 154 -33.93 -6.00 22.96
C ALA A 154 -33.90 -6.13 21.43
N ALA A 155 -34.92 -5.63 20.73
CA ALA A 155 -34.94 -5.60 19.25
C ALA A 155 -33.80 -4.77 18.65
N THR A 156 -33.43 -3.65 19.31
CA THR A 156 -32.29 -2.81 18.90
C THR A 156 -30.96 -3.55 19.11
N LEU A 157 -30.85 -4.35 20.18
CA LEU A 157 -29.68 -5.17 20.46
C LEU A 157 -29.48 -6.26 19.39
N ASP A 158 -30.54 -6.90 18.92
CA ASP A 158 -30.49 -7.88 17.84
C ASP A 158 -30.01 -7.27 16.53
N GLY A 159 -30.47 -6.07 16.20
CA GLY A 159 -29.96 -5.29 15.07
C GLY A 159 -28.47 -4.97 15.20
N SER A 160 -28.04 -4.60 16.40
CA SER A 160 -26.62 -4.32 16.71
C SER A 160 -25.76 -5.58 16.61
N LYS A 161 -26.26 -6.74 17.07
CA LYS A 161 -25.58 -8.03 16.91
C LYS A 161 -25.35 -8.35 15.45
N ALA A 162 -26.36 -8.24 14.61
CA ALA A 162 -26.21 -8.49 13.16
C ALA A 162 -25.19 -7.56 12.48
N ALA A 163 -25.03 -6.33 12.97
CA ALA A 163 -24.01 -5.42 12.50
C ALA A 163 -22.61 -5.83 12.99
N ILE A 164 -22.49 -6.21 14.25
CA ILE A 164 -21.24 -6.73 14.86
C ILE A 164 -20.74 -7.96 14.12
N ASP A 165 -21.62 -8.93 13.85
CA ASP A 165 -21.28 -10.16 13.13
C ASP A 165 -20.80 -9.88 11.70
N ARG A 166 -21.44 -8.92 11.01
CA ARG A 166 -20.99 -8.49 9.67
C ARG A 166 -19.58 -7.90 9.70
N VAL A 167 -19.28 -7.04 10.68
CA VAL A 167 -17.96 -6.44 10.81
C VAL A 167 -16.92 -7.50 11.21
N ALA A 168 -17.27 -8.39 12.16
CA ALA A 168 -16.41 -9.49 12.57
C ALA A 168 -16.05 -10.44 11.41
N THR A 169 -16.96 -10.62 10.46
CA THR A 169 -16.72 -11.45 9.27
C THR A 169 -15.94 -10.72 8.18
N ALA A 170 -16.10 -9.39 8.05
CA ALA A 170 -15.48 -8.60 7.00
C ALA A 170 -14.01 -8.22 7.29
N LEU A 171 -13.62 -8.09 8.55
CA LEU A 171 -12.27 -7.64 8.94
C LEU A 171 -11.16 -8.69 8.72
N PRO A 172 -11.33 -9.99 9.02
CA PRO A 172 -10.26 -10.98 8.86
C PRO A 172 -9.71 -11.09 7.43
N PRO A 173 -10.52 -11.08 6.35
CA PRO A 173 -10.00 -11.07 4.99
C PRO A 173 -9.11 -9.86 4.70
N VAL A 174 -9.43 -8.69 5.28
CA VAL A 174 -8.60 -7.47 5.11
C VAL A 174 -7.23 -7.67 5.76
N ALA A 175 -7.18 -8.21 6.98
CA ALA A 175 -5.92 -8.50 7.67
C ALA A 175 -5.06 -9.51 6.88
N VAL A 176 -5.68 -10.54 6.30
CA VAL A 176 -5.00 -11.51 5.43
C VAL A 176 -4.45 -10.82 4.18
N SER A 177 -5.25 -9.99 3.48
CA SER A 177 -4.82 -9.26 2.29
C SER A 177 -3.64 -8.33 2.57
N LEU A 178 -3.62 -7.66 3.73
CA LEU A 178 -2.50 -6.80 4.14
C LEU A 178 -1.22 -7.60 4.35
N ARG A 179 -1.31 -8.80 4.94
CA ARG A 179 -0.15 -9.69 5.11
C ARG A 179 0.37 -10.24 3.78
N THR A 180 -0.53 -10.63 2.87
CA THR A 180 -0.16 -11.07 1.52
C THR A 180 0.54 -9.95 0.78
N LEU A 181 -0.04 -8.75 0.75
CA LEU A 181 0.57 -7.57 0.13
C LEU A 181 1.98 -7.29 0.67
N ARG A 182 2.19 -7.41 1.98
CA ARG A 182 3.52 -7.30 2.58
C ARG A 182 4.48 -8.36 2.06
N THR A 183 4.03 -9.62 2.02
CA THR A 183 4.87 -10.75 1.62
C THR A 183 5.32 -10.63 0.16
N ASP A 184 4.48 -10.06 -0.69
CA ASP A 184 4.76 -9.89 -2.11
C ASP A 184 5.59 -8.62 -2.39
N LEU A 185 5.35 -7.55 -1.63
CA LEU A 185 5.98 -6.25 -1.87
C LEU A 185 7.50 -6.26 -1.64
N GLU A 186 7.98 -6.94 -0.60
CA GLU A 186 9.39 -6.90 -0.20
C GLU A 186 10.31 -7.63 -1.20
N PRO A 187 9.99 -8.86 -1.66
CA PRO A 187 10.81 -9.53 -2.68
C PRO A 187 10.73 -8.83 -4.04
N ASP A 188 9.54 -8.42 -4.49
CA ASP A 188 9.35 -7.79 -5.80
C ASP A 188 10.17 -6.51 -5.94
N VAL A 189 10.20 -5.68 -4.89
CA VAL A 189 10.99 -4.44 -4.91
C VAL A 189 12.49 -4.74 -4.81
N ARG A 190 12.89 -5.74 -4.04
CA ARG A 190 14.31 -6.14 -3.94
C ARG A 190 14.82 -6.66 -5.28
N ASP A 191 14.07 -7.53 -5.96
CA ASP A 191 14.43 -8.09 -7.26
C ASP A 191 14.52 -6.99 -8.32
N LEU A 192 13.56 -6.05 -8.34
CA LEU A 192 13.60 -4.90 -9.22
C LEU A 192 14.85 -4.03 -8.99
N VAL A 193 15.18 -3.75 -7.75
CA VAL A 193 16.37 -2.95 -7.39
C VAL A 193 17.64 -3.67 -7.81
N GLU A 194 17.74 -4.98 -7.59
CA GLU A 194 18.89 -5.79 -7.97
C GLU A 194 19.06 -5.85 -9.49
N ASP A 195 17.99 -6.07 -10.24
CA ASP A 195 18.01 -6.08 -11.70
C ASP A 195 18.45 -4.72 -12.27
N VAL A 196 17.88 -3.63 -11.78
CA VAL A 196 18.25 -2.28 -12.24
C VAL A 196 19.71 -1.96 -11.88
N SER A 197 20.16 -2.34 -10.69
CA SER A 197 21.54 -2.12 -10.25
C SER A 197 22.57 -2.90 -11.07
N ARG A 198 22.19 -4.03 -11.66
CA ARG A 198 23.05 -4.83 -12.56
C ARG A 198 23.00 -4.34 -14.00
N ILE A 199 21.80 -4.05 -14.52
CA ILE A 199 21.60 -3.70 -15.94
C ILE A 199 22.22 -2.35 -16.28
N VAL A 200 22.05 -1.34 -15.43
CA VAL A 200 22.51 0.03 -15.72
C VAL A 200 24.02 0.12 -15.89
N PRO A 201 24.88 -0.39 -14.99
CA PRO A 201 26.33 -0.34 -15.21
C PRO A 201 26.78 -1.20 -16.39
N LEU A 202 26.17 -2.37 -16.61
CA LEU A 202 26.50 -3.22 -17.76
C LEU A 202 26.17 -2.54 -19.09
N ALA A 203 25.02 -1.91 -19.21
CA ALA A 203 24.63 -1.13 -20.38
C ALA A 203 25.58 0.07 -20.59
N GLY A 204 25.96 0.77 -19.52
CA GLY A 204 26.90 1.88 -19.58
C GLY A 204 28.31 1.46 -20.02
N ILE A 205 28.82 0.34 -19.52
CA ILE A 205 30.10 -0.23 -19.95
C ILE A 205 30.04 -0.64 -21.43
N ALA A 206 29.00 -1.37 -21.84
CA ALA A 206 28.81 -1.81 -23.22
C ALA A 206 28.74 -0.61 -24.19
N PHE A 207 28.03 0.45 -23.81
CA PHE A 207 27.92 1.68 -24.58
C PHE A 207 29.27 2.41 -24.70
N THR A 208 30.03 2.47 -23.58
CA THR A 208 31.36 3.07 -23.57
C THR A 208 32.35 2.33 -24.43
N LEU A 209 32.32 0.99 -24.42
CA LEU A 209 33.13 0.14 -25.29
C LEU A 209 32.76 0.32 -26.77
N TRP A 210 31.47 0.37 -27.06
CA TRP A 210 30.96 0.57 -28.44
C TRP A 210 31.41 1.91 -29.02
N LEU A 211 31.44 2.98 -28.22
CA LEU A 211 31.93 4.30 -28.63
C LEU A 211 33.47 4.39 -28.65
N GLY A 212 34.14 3.76 -27.71
CA GLY A 212 35.58 3.88 -27.54
C GLY A 212 36.42 3.04 -28.52
N LEU A 213 35.96 1.81 -28.84
CA LEU A 213 36.69 0.87 -29.72
C LEU A 213 36.99 1.45 -31.11
N PRO A 214 36.04 2.07 -31.84
CA PRO A 214 36.30 2.70 -33.12
C PRO A 214 37.31 3.87 -33.00
N GLY A 215 37.23 4.63 -31.88
CA GLY A 215 38.14 5.73 -31.59
C GLY A 215 39.61 5.30 -31.42
N VAL A 216 39.85 4.21 -30.67
CA VAL A 216 41.15 3.60 -30.51
C VAL A 216 41.69 3.11 -31.85
N GLY A 217 40.87 2.41 -32.64
CA GLY A 217 41.22 1.93 -33.98
C GLY A 217 41.61 3.06 -34.93
N ALA A 218 40.82 4.13 -34.95
CA ALA A 218 41.13 5.32 -35.78
C ALA A 218 42.43 6.00 -35.37
N LEU A 219 42.70 6.09 -34.06
CA LEU A 219 43.90 6.70 -33.51
C LEU A 219 45.16 5.90 -33.84
N LEU A 220 45.12 4.57 -33.72
CA LEU A 220 46.22 3.66 -34.07
C LEU A 220 46.49 3.68 -35.59
N LEU A 221 45.46 3.65 -36.41
CA LEU A 221 45.57 3.69 -37.86
C LEU A 221 46.15 5.04 -38.30
N GLY A 222 45.67 6.16 -37.76
CA GLY A 222 46.16 7.50 -38.06
C GLY A 222 47.63 7.73 -37.66
N ARG A 223 48.07 7.13 -36.53
CA ARG A 223 49.49 7.12 -36.11
C ARG A 223 50.36 6.30 -37.03
N ARG A 224 49.94 5.11 -37.46
CA ARG A 224 50.69 4.26 -38.41
C ARG A 224 50.83 4.94 -39.76
N LEU A 225 49.78 5.55 -40.28
CA LEU A 225 49.82 6.29 -41.54
C LEU A 225 50.80 7.50 -41.44
N ARG A 226 50.86 8.21 -40.31
CA ARG A 226 51.82 9.29 -40.11
C ARG A 226 53.28 8.80 -39.99
N ALA A 227 53.52 7.64 -39.40
CA ALA A 227 54.88 7.07 -39.32
C ALA A 227 55.37 6.61 -40.68
N GLY A 228 54.52 6.03 -41.52
CA GLY A 228 54.87 5.60 -42.87
C GLY A 228 55.13 6.76 -43.87
N LEU A 229 54.59 7.96 -43.60
CA LEU A 229 54.85 9.18 -44.42
C LEU A 229 56.13 9.91 -44.03
N ARG A 230 56.79 9.55 -42.91
CA ARG A 230 58.05 10.16 -42.43
C ARG A 230 59.31 9.33 -42.68
N GLY A 231 59.21 8.09 -43.09
CA GLY A 231 60.29 7.21 -43.48
C GLY A 231 60.39 7.09 -45.00
#